data_f1ed1b9b15a57f9c71d0bb13c57d4054
#
_entry.id   f1ed1b9b15a57f9c71d0bb13c57d4054
#
_cell.length_a   1.000
_cell.length_b   1.000
_cell.length_c   1.000
_cell.angle_alpha   90.00
_cell.angle_beta   90.00
_cell.angle_gamma   90.00
#
_symmetry.space_group_name_H-M   'P 1'
#
loop_
_entity.id
_entity.type
_entity.pdbx_description
1 polymer ?
#
loop_
_entity_poly.entity_id
_entity_poly.type
_entity_poly.pdbx_seq_one_letter_code
_entity_poly.pdbx_strand_id
1 'polypeptide(L)'
;ISYFKQILRWAYEKGYLKYGREVMEHKVKDLKIAKPTPFNYLTWDEFLQFYNCEFDELEKDLELARDRFCFCCATSLRHSDLALLKKCHFDNPDNPTSFSIVSKKTDDALTIPLNEYSRSLYKKYKDKDSDNGLLFPKKSNQKMNKCLKKIALRLGITREVSKTEYSGAVRSDT
;
A
#
# COMPACT_ATOMS: atom_id res chain seq x y z
N ILE A 1 13.57 -7.87 19.62
CA ILE A 1 13.52 -8.95 20.65
C ILE A 1 13.30 -10.32 20.01
N SER A 2 12.42 -10.45 19.02
CA SER A 2 12.15 -11.73 18.33
C SER A 2 13.42 -12.33 17.67
N TYR A 3 14.12 -11.53 16.87
CA TYR A 3 15.36 -11.96 16.21
C TYR A 3 16.47 -12.32 17.19
N PHE A 4 16.63 -11.55 18.27
CA PHE A 4 17.62 -11.85 19.30
C PHE A 4 17.35 -13.21 19.96
N LYS A 5 16.10 -13.51 20.30
CA LYS A 5 15.72 -14.83 20.83
C LYS A 5 15.96 -15.97 19.85
N GLN A 6 15.77 -15.75 18.56
CA GLN A 6 16.06 -16.75 17.51
C GLN A 6 17.56 -17.04 17.42
N ILE A 7 18.40 -15.99 17.45
CA ILE A 7 19.86 -16.13 17.46
C ILE A 7 20.33 -16.90 18.69
N LEU A 8 19.81 -16.56 19.88
CA LEU A 8 20.15 -17.25 21.11
C LEU A 8 19.72 -18.72 21.07
N ARG A 9 18.55 -19.05 20.55
CA ARG A 9 18.07 -20.43 20.39
C ARG A 9 18.98 -21.21 19.46
N TRP A 10 19.29 -20.64 18.29
CA TRP A 10 20.21 -21.25 17.32
C TRP A 10 21.59 -21.51 17.95
N ALA A 11 22.16 -20.53 18.66
CA ALA A 11 23.47 -20.66 19.33
C ALA A 11 23.45 -21.73 20.41
N TYR A 12 22.35 -21.87 21.16
CA TYR A 12 22.18 -22.93 22.16
C TYR A 12 22.08 -24.32 21.51
N GLU A 13 21.27 -24.47 20.47
CA GLU A 13 21.11 -25.72 19.71
C GLU A 13 22.43 -26.18 19.05
N LYS A 14 23.28 -25.23 18.65
CA LYS A 14 24.61 -25.51 18.10
C LYS A 14 25.71 -25.71 19.15
N GLY A 15 25.39 -25.62 20.43
CA GLY A 15 26.34 -25.81 21.53
C GLY A 15 27.30 -24.64 21.77
N TYR A 16 27.07 -23.50 21.14
CA TYR A 16 27.86 -22.27 21.37
C TYR A 16 27.53 -21.60 22.70
N LEU A 17 26.34 -21.86 23.25
CA LEU A 17 25.92 -21.36 24.56
C LEU A 17 25.58 -22.53 25.47
N LYS A 18 26.28 -22.60 26.61
CA LYS A 18 26.01 -23.59 27.67
C LYS A 18 24.81 -23.23 28.55
N TYR A 19 24.52 -21.94 28.66
CA TYR A 19 23.45 -21.36 29.47
C TYR A 19 22.64 -20.43 28.61
N GLY A 20 21.33 -20.37 28.80
CA GLY A 20 20.51 -19.42 28.02
C GLY A 20 19.04 -19.84 27.85
N ARG A 21 18.69 -21.07 28.29
CA ARG A 21 17.31 -21.54 28.22
C ARG A 21 16.36 -20.61 28.99
N GLU A 22 16.77 -20.16 30.17
CA GLU A 22 16.02 -19.23 31.01
C GLU A 22 15.80 -17.89 30.34
N VAL A 23 16.80 -17.36 29.60
CA VAL A 23 16.69 -16.11 28.84
C VAL A 23 15.75 -16.28 27.66
N MET A 24 15.73 -17.44 27.00
CA MET A 24 14.84 -17.74 25.90
C MET A 24 13.37 -17.89 26.34
N GLU A 25 13.17 -18.47 27.52
CA GLU A 25 11.84 -18.71 28.11
C GLU A 25 11.33 -17.48 28.87
N HIS A 26 12.22 -16.54 29.22
CA HIS A 26 11.84 -15.33 29.93
C HIS A 26 10.79 -14.52 29.16
N LYS A 27 9.58 -14.51 29.66
CA LYS A 27 8.52 -13.64 29.17
C LYS A 27 8.79 -12.26 29.71
N VAL A 28 9.20 -11.33 28.85
CA VAL A 28 9.31 -9.91 29.21
C VAL A 28 7.90 -9.37 29.44
N LYS A 29 7.41 -9.53 30.69
CA LYS A 29 6.04 -9.14 31.07
C LYS A 29 5.83 -7.62 31.04
N ASP A 30 6.91 -6.84 31.08
CA ASP A 30 6.87 -5.38 31.25
C ASP A 30 7.11 -4.58 29.97
N LEU A 31 7.30 -5.25 28.83
CA LEU A 31 7.19 -4.54 27.56
C LEU A 31 5.72 -4.17 27.38
N LYS A 32 5.38 -2.91 27.68
CA LYS A 32 4.12 -2.35 27.24
C LYS A 32 4.02 -2.57 25.74
N ILE A 33 3.32 -3.62 25.35
CA ILE A 33 2.97 -3.85 23.94
C ILE A 33 2.19 -2.62 23.57
N ALA A 34 2.78 -1.81 22.69
CA ALA A 34 2.13 -0.62 22.20
C ALA A 34 0.72 -1.02 21.73
N LYS A 35 -0.30 -0.34 22.25
CA LYS A 35 -1.67 -0.55 21.78
C LYS A 35 -1.65 -0.42 20.25
N PRO A 36 -2.35 -1.28 19.52
CA PRO A 36 -2.40 -1.14 18.08
C PRO A 36 -2.89 0.26 17.74
N THR A 37 -2.13 0.98 16.92
CA THR A 37 -2.56 2.29 16.42
C THR A 37 -3.81 2.05 15.58
N PRO A 38 -4.88 2.85 15.76
CA PRO A 38 -6.05 2.73 14.93
C PRO A 38 -5.64 2.90 13.47
N PHE A 39 -6.09 2.00 12.60
CA PHE A 39 -5.80 2.09 11.18
C PHE A 39 -6.58 3.27 10.59
N ASN A 40 -5.86 4.15 9.90
CA ASN A 40 -6.46 5.21 9.11
C ASN A 40 -6.86 4.63 7.75
N TYR A 41 -8.14 4.60 7.47
CA TYR A 41 -8.69 4.09 6.21
C TYR A 41 -9.82 5.02 5.73
N LEU A 42 -10.10 4.96 4.43
CA LEU A 42 -11.30 5.56 3.87
C LEU A 42 -12.49 4.63 4.11
N THR A 43 -13.63 5.20 4.47
CA THR A 43 -14.90 4.48 4.43
C THR A 43 -15.29 4.19 2.99
N TRP A 44 -16.27 3.32 2.79
CA TRP A 44 -16.78 3.04 1.45
C TRP A 44 -17.37 4.28 0.77
N ASP A 45 -18.11 5.09 1.51
CA ASP A 45 -18.69 6.34 1.00
C ASP A 45 -17.62 7.36 0.61
N GLU A 46 -16.56 7.48 1.40
CA GLU A 46 -15.41 8.33 1.07
C GLU A 46 -14.67 7.83 -0.17
N PHE A 47 -14.52 6.50 -0.34
CA PHE A 47 -13.96 5.93 -1.56
C PHE A 47 -14.81 6.27 -2.78
N LEU A 48 -16.14 6.16 -2.68
CA LEU A 48 -17.05 6.52 -3.77
C LEU A 48 -16.98 8.03 -4.10
N GLN A 49 -16.87 8.89 -3.08
CA GLN A 49 -16.65 10.33 -3.31
C GLN A 49 -15.34 10.59 -4.06
N PHE A 50 -14.25 9.91 -3.68
CA PHE A 50 -12.99 9.98 -4.42
C PHE A 50 -13.16 9.50 -5.87
N TYR A 51 -13.75 8.33 -6.07
CA TYR A 51 -13.91 7.70 -7.37
C TYR A 51 -14.75 8.56 -8.34
N ASN A 52 -15.83 9.16 -7.85
CA ASN A 52 -16.76 9.96 -8.63
C ASN A 52 -16.36 11.44 -8.71
N CYS A 53 -15.27 11.87 -8.07
CA CYS A 53 -14.83 13.27 -8.13
C CYS A 53 -14.43 13.63 -9.56
N GLU A 54 -15.06 14.67 -10.12
CA GLU A 54 -14.77 15.17 -11.46
C GLU A 54 -13.67 16.24 -11.42
N PHE A 55 -12.94 16.35 -12.52
CA PHE A 55 -11.82 17.27 -12.67
C PHE A 55 -11.88 17.94 -14.04
N ASP A 56 -11.52 19.21 -14.09
CA ASP A 56 -11.38 19.96 -15.31
C ASP A 56 -10.15 19.53 -16.13
N GLU A 57 -10.09 19.92 -17.40
CA GLU A 57 -8.96 19.60 -18.29
C GLU A 57 -7.61 20.09 -17.76
N LEU A 58 -7.58 21.17 -16.99
CA LEU A 58 -6.38 21.70 -16.36
C LEU A 58 -5.93 20.89 -15.14
N GLU A 59 -6.78 20.03 -14.60
CA GLU A 59 -6.55 19.24 -13.40
C GLU A 59 -6.18 17.78 -13.68
N LYS A 60 -5.66 17.46 -14.87
CA LYS A 60 -5.26 16.09 -15.27
C LYS A 60 -4.33 15.40 -14.28
N ASP A 61 -3.53 16.17 -13.54
CA ASP A 61 -2.65 15.65 -12.49
C ASP A 61 -3.43 15.14 -11.28
N LEU A 62 -4.53 15.80 -10.91
CA LEU A 62 -5.42 15.37 -9.83
C LEU A 62 -6.23 14.15 -10.28
N GLU A 63 -6.75 14.16 -11.49
CA GLU A 63 -7.46 13.02 -12.06
C GLU A 63 -6.59 11.76 -12.08
N LEU A 64 -5.37 11.86 -12.60
CA LEU A 64 -4.42 10.73 -12.60
C LEU A 64 -4.10 10.24 -11.19
N ALA A 65 -3.94 11.16 -10.23
CA ALA A 65 -3.68 10.78 -8.85
C ALA A 65 -4.85 10.04 -8.22
N ARG A 66 -6.10 10.53 -8.44
CA ARG A 66 -7.34 9.89 -8.02
C ARG A 66 -7.45 8.49 -8.62
N ASP A 67 -7.29 8.35 -9.93
CA ASP A 67 -7.46 7.08 -10.63
C ASP A 67 -6.45 6.02 -10.18
N ARG A 68 -5.19 6.40 -10.02
CA ARG A 68 -4.15 5.50 -9.48
C ARG A 68 -4.45 5.08 -8.05
N PHE A 69 -4.89 5.99 -7.21
CA PHE A 69 -5.26 5.71 -5.83
C PHE A 69 -6.47 4.76 -5.75
N CYS A 70 -7.54 5.06 -6.49
CA CYS A 70 -8.74 4.22 -6.53
C CYS A 70 -8.44 2.83 -7.09
N PHE A 71 -7.55 2.72 -8.07
CA PHE A 71 -7.09 1.42 -8.58
C PHE A 71 -6.36 0.62 -7.49
N CYS A 72 -5.46 1.25 -6.72
CA CYS A 72 -4.81 0.60 -5.59
C CYS A 72 -5.82 0.15 -4.52
N CYS A 73 -6.81 0.98 -4.18
CA CYS A 73 -7.87 0.62 -3.24
C CYS A 73 -8.68 -0.59 -3.73
N ALA A 74 -9.05 -0.59 -5.02
CA ALA A 74 -9.87 -1.63 -5.62
C ALA A 74 -9.15 -2.98 -5.81
N THR A 75 -7.81 -2.98 -5.87
CA THR A 75 -6.97 -4.16 -6.13
C THR A 75 -6.05 -4.54 -4.98
N SER A 76 -5.99 -3.73 -3.92
CA SER A 76 -5.02 -3.86 -2.82
C SER A 76 -3.55 -3.84 -3.27
N LEU A 77 -3.28 -3.33 -4.48
CA LEU A 77 -1.93 -3.25 -5.03
C LEU A 77 -1.13 -2.14 -4.33
N ARG A 78 0.13 -2.42 -4.02
CA ARG A 78 1.01 -1.37 -3.46
C ARG A 78 1.34 -0.33 -4.53
N HIS A 79 1.53 0.91 -4.12
CA HIS A 79 1.92 2.00 -5.03
C HIS A 79 3.19 1.69 -5.85
N SER A 80 4.18 1.00 -5.25
CA SER A 80 5.41 0.57 -5.94
C SER A 80 5.14 -0.42 -7.06
N ASP A 81 4.20 -1.33 -6.85
CA ASP A 81 3.86 -2.38 -7.80
C ASP A 81 2.96 -1.81 -8.92
N LEU A 82 2.03 -0.89 -8.57
CA LEU A 82 1.26 -0.14 -9.55
C LEU A 82 2.16 0.65 -10.53
N ALA A 83 3.27 1.19 -10.03
CA ALA A 83 4.22 1.94 -10.87
C ALA A 83 4.92 1.07 -11.94
N LEU A 84 4.87 -0.25 -11.80
CA LEU A 84 5.43 -1.24 -12.72
C LEU A 84 4.36 -1.99 -13.52
N LEU A 85 3.08 -1.74 -13.23
CA LEU A 85 1.97 -2.44 -13.87
C LEU A 85 1.88 -2.06 -15.36
N LYS A 86 2.03 -3.07 -16.22
CA LYS A 86 1.95 -2.93 -17.68
C LYS A 86 0.64 -3.49 -18.21
N LYS A 87 0.24 -3.02 -19.38
CA LYS A 87 -0.95 -3.50 -20.09
C LYS A 87 -0.86 -5.00 -20.43
N CYS A 88 0.35 -5.52 -20.71
CA CYS A 88 0.56 -6.93 -20.99
C CYS A 88 0.43 -7.87 -19.79
N HIS A 89 0.28 -7.33 -18.57
CA HIS A 89 0.07 -8.16 -17.37
C HIS A 89 -1.39 -8.64 -17.23
N PHE A 90 -2.31 -8.09 -18.02
CA PHE A 90 -3.73 -8.42 -17.97
C PHE A 90 -4.03 -9.65 -18.84
N ASP A 91 -4.92 -10.52 -18.35
CA ASP A 91 -5.31 -11.79 -19.00
C ASP A 91 -5.98 -11.59 -20.37
N ASN A 92 -6.76 -10.51 -20.51
CA ASN A 92 -7.44 -10.14 -21.75
C ASN A 92 -7.39 -8.63 -21.97
N PRO A 93 -6.79 -8.12 -23.05
CA PRO A 93 -6.69 -6.69 -23.33
C PRO A 93 -8.03 -5.98 -23.49
N ASP A 94 -9.07 -6.66 -23.99
CA ASP A 94 -10.36 -6.04 -24.28
C ASP A 94 -11.31 -6.10 -23.08
N ASN A 95 -11.32 -7.22 -22.37
CA ASN A 95 -12.19 -7.41 -21.21
C ASN A 95 -11.47 -8.20 -20.10
N PRO A 96 -10.52 -7.58 -19.40
CA PRO A 96 -9.74 -8.28 -18.41
C PRO A 96 -10.57 -8.67 -17.19
N THR A 97 -10.31 -9.88 -16.70
CA THR A 97 -10.86 -10.38 -15.45
C THR A 97 -9.85 -10.35 -14.32
N SER A 98 -8.56 -10.43 -14.66
CA SER A 98 -7.45 -10.41 -13.72
C SER A 98 -6.16 -9.88 -14.35
N PHE A 99 -5.17 -9.63 -13.52
CA PHE A 99 -3.80 -9.38 -13.97
C PHE A 99 -2.80 -10.09 -13.06
N SER A 100 -1.63 -10.43 -13.62
CA SER A 100 -0.55 -11.10 -12.90
C SER A 100 0.69 -10.20 -12.83
N ILE A 101 1.28 -10.08 -11.64
CA ILE A 101 2.45 -9.25 -11.39
C ILE A 101 3.34 -9.91 -10.34
N VAL A 102 4.66 -9.70 -10.43
CA VAL A 102 5.60 -10.08 -9.38
C VAL A 102 5.75 -8.88 -8.44
N SER A 103 5.46 -9.10 -7.15
CA SER A 103 5.57 -8.07 -6.12
C SER A 103 7.03 -7.66 -5.91
N LYS A 104 7.33 -6.38 -6.02
CA LYS A 104 8.69 -5.83 -5.83
C LYS A 104 9.25 -6.06 -4.42
N LYS A 105 8.40 -6.21 -3.42
CA LYS A 105 8.82 -6.33 -2.02
C LYS A 105 9.14 -7.77 -1.60
N THR A 106 8.43 -8.74 -2.16
CA THR A 106 8.46 -10.14 -1.71
C THR A 106 8.86 -11.11 -2.80
N ASP A 107 9.01 -10.65 -4.05
CA ASP A 107 9.25 -11.45 -5.26
C ASP A 107 8.20 -12.55 -5.49
N ASP A 108 7.02 -12.42 -4.87
CA ASP A 108 5.92 -13.36 -5.05
C ASP A 108 5.13 -13.01 -6.32
N ALA A 109 4.77 -14.05 -7.08
CA ALA A 109 3.84 -13.93 -8.18
C ALA A 109 2.40 -13.83 -7.62
N LEU A 110 1.72 -12.74 -7.97
CA LEU A 110 0.35 -12.44 -7.53
C LEU A 110 -0.57 -12.37 -8.74
N THR A 111 -1.69 -13.08 -8.69
CA THR A 111 -2.79 -12.89 -9.63
C THR A 111 -3.95 -12.21 -8.91
N ILE A 112 -4.31 -11.03 -9.38
CA ILE A 112 -5.29 -10.15 -8.72
C ILE A 112 -6.52 -10.03 -9.60
N PRO A 113 -7.71 -10.41 -9.11
CA PRO A 113 -8.96 -10.25 -9.83
C PRO A 113 -9.36 -8.77 -9.92
N LEU A 114 -10.01 -8.40 -11.01
CA LEU A 114 -10.54 -7.06 -11.24
C LEU A 114 -12.02 -7.00 -10.87
N ASN A 115 -12.36 -6.04 -10.03
CA ASN A 115 -13.74 -5.63 -9.80
C ASN A 115 -14.20 -4.59 -10.83
N GLU A 116 -15.45 -4.14 -10.77
CA GLU A 116 -16.03 -3.16 -11.69
C GLU A 116 -15.24 -1.83 -11.71
N TYR A 117 -14.79 -1.34 -10.55
CA TYR A 117 -14.06 -0.07 -10.43
C TYR A 117 -12.69 -0.14 -11.10
N SER A 118 -11.91 -1.17 -10.79
CA SER A 118 -10.58 -1.37 -11.38
C SER A 118 -10.67 -1.67 -12.89
N ARG A 119 -11.70 -2.39 -13.33
CA ARG A 119 -11.96 -2.66 -14.76
C ARG A 119 -12.32 -1.39 -15.52
N SER A 120 -13.14 -0.51 -14.94
CA SER A 120 -13.47 0.78 -15.53
C SER A 120 -12.23 1.66 -15.68
N LEU A 121 -11.38 1.71 -14.66
CA LEU A 121 -10.11 2.45 -14.71
C LEU A 121 -9.14 1.84 -15.74
N TYR A 122 -9.05 0.52 -15.85
CA TYR A 122 -8.27 -0.12 -16.90
C TYR A 122 -8.75 0.33 -18.30
N LYS A 123 -10.05 0.26 -18.58
CA LYS A 123 -10.64 0.69 -19.87
C LYS A 123 -10.31 2.15 -20.19
N LYS A 124 -10.28 3.03 -19.20
CA LYS A 124 -9.94 4.45 -19.35
C LYS A 124 -8.48 4.66 -19.79
N TYR A 125 -7.56 3.76 -19.40
CA TYR A 125 -6.12 3.93 -19.62
C TYR A 125 -5.51 2.95 -20.63
N LYS A 126 -6.21 1.88 -21.02
CA LYS A 126 -5.67 0.85 -21.91
C LYS A 126 -5.17 1.39 -23.25
N ASP A 127 -5.88 2.36 -23.83
CA ASP A 127 -5.59 2.92 -25.15
C ASP A 127 -4.74 4.21 -25.07
N LYS A 128 -4.48 4.73 -23.87
CA LYS A 128 -3.64 5.91 -23.71
C LYS A 128 -2.18 5.54 -23.93
N ASP A 129 -1.48 6.39 -24.68
CA ASP A 129 -0.04 6.22 -24.86
C ASP A 129 0.71 6.41 -23.54
N SER A 130 1.60 5.49 -23.21
CA SER A 130 2.33 5.48 -21.96
C SER A 130 3.73 4.91 -22.14
N ASP A 131 4.69 5.45 -21.37
CA ASP A 131 6.07 5.00 -21.38
C ASP A 131 6.17 3.48 -21.13
N ASN A 132 6.87 2.77 -22.01
CA ASN A 132 7.18 1.34 -21.85
C ASN A 132 5.97 0.41 -21.64
N GLY A 133 4.79 0.78 -22.16
CA GLY A 133 3.56 -0.02 -22.04
C GLY A 133 2.96 -0.07 -20.64
N LEU A 134 3.30 0.87 -19.77
CA LEU A 134 2.68 1.00 -18.45
C LEU A 134 1.19 1.29 -18.57
N LEU A 135 0.40 0.79 -17.63
CA LEU A 135 -1.04 1.13 -17.59
C LEU A 135 -1.25 2.61 -17.26
N PHE A 136 -0.53 3.12 -16.25
CA PHE A 136 -0.64 4.52 -15.84
C PHE A 136 0.66 5.29 -16.11
N PRO A 137 0.58 6.58 -16.50
CA PRO A 137 1.74 7.44 -16.60
C PRO A 137 2.52 7.51 -15.28
N LYS A 138 3.85 7.58 -15.37
CA LYS A 138 4.72 7.70 -14.18
C LYS A 138 4.48 9.01 -13.45
N LYS A 139 4.45 8.93 -12.12
CA LYS A 139 4.33 10.08 -11.22
C LYS A 139 5.09 9.79 -9.93
N SER A 140 5.81 10.78 -9.41
CA SER A 140 6.51 10.61 -8.13
C SER A 140 5.52 10.49 -6.96
N ASN A 141 5.90 9.72 -5.94
CA ASN A 141 5.07 9.51 -4.75
C ASN A 141 4.74 10.84 -4.03
N GLN A 142 5.71 11.76 -3.96
CA GLN A 142 5.50 13.10 -3.37
C GLN A 142 4.41 13.88 -4.10
N LYS A 143 4.44 13.89 -5.45
CA LYS A 143 3.46 14.59 -6.28
C LYS A 143 2.08 13.95 -6.15
N MET A 144 2.03 12.60 -6.11
CA MET A 144 0.81 11.84 -5.84
C MET A 144 0.18 12.23 -4.51
N ASN A 145 0.95 12.18 -3.42
CA ASN A 145 0.45 12.53 -2.08
C ASN A 145 -0.03 13.98 -1.98
N LYS A 146 0.65 14.92 -2.67
CA LYS A 146 0.21 16.32 -2.74
C LYS A 146 -1.14 16.46 -3.45
N CYS A 147 -1.33 15.72 -4.54
CA CYS A 147 -2.60 15.71 -5.27
C CYS A 147 -3.72 15.08 -4.43
N LEU A 148 -3.47 13.92 -3.81
CA LEU A 148 -4.46 13.23 -2.96
C LEU A 148 -4.91 14.10 -1.78
N LYS A 149 -3.99 14.83 -1.14
CA LYS A 149 -4.35 15.79 -0.08
C LYS A 149 -5.27 16.91 -0.58
N LYS A 150 -5.01 17.45 -1.79
CA LYS A 150 -5.89 18.45 -2.39
C LYS A 150 -7.29 17.91 -2.68
N ILE A 151 -7.38 16.67 -3.17
CA ILE A 151 -8.67 16.01 -3.43
C ILE A 151 -9.41 15.78 -2.11
N ALA A 152 -8.74 15.25 -1.08
CA ALA A 152 -9.34 15.04 0.24
C ALA A 152 -9.91 16.33 0.84
N LEU A 153 -9.16 17.43 0.75
CA LEU A 153 -9.64 18.76 1.18
C LEU A 153 -10.87 19.22 0.39
N ARG A 154 -10.88 19.04 -0.93
CA ARG A 154 -12.04 19.36 -1.79
C ARG A 154 -13.29 18.57 -1.40
N LEU A 155 -13.11 17.30 -1.00
CA LEU A 155 -14.19 16.40 -0.60
C LEU A 155 -14.59 16.54 0.88
N GLY A 156 -13.96 17.45 1.65
CA GLY A 156 -14.23 17.64 3.07
C GLY A 156 -13.75 16.50 3.96
N ILE A 157 -12.86 15.64 3.47
CA ILE A 157 -12.27 14.53 4.24
C ILE A 157 -11.09 15.10 5.04
N THR A 158 -11.38 15.69 6.20
CA THR A 158 -10.42 16.45 7.01
C THR A 158 -10.32 15.94 8.44
N ARG A 159 -10.77 14.70 8.71
CA ARG A 159 -10.70 14.15 10.06
C ARG A 159 -9.27 14.10 10.58
N GLU A 160 -9.11 14.42 11.85
CA GLU A 160 -7.83 14.24 12.54
C GLU A 160 -7.52 12.75 12.66
N VAL A 161 -6.27 12.40 12.35
CA VAL A 161 -5.78 11.02 12.45
C VAL A 161 -4.57 11.02 13.39
N SER A 162 -4.60 10.16 14.39
CA SER A 162 -3.45 9.99 15.27
C SER A 162 -2.26 9.44 14.49
N LYS A 163 -1.12 10.10 14.59
CA LYS A 163 0.14 9.67 14.01
C LYS A 163 1.03 9.12 15.11
N THR A 164 1.41 7.84 14.96
CA THR A 164 2.38 7.24 15.86
C THR A 164 3.78 7.43 15.29
N GLU A 165 4.63 8.11 16.01
CA GLU A 165 6.04 8.25 15.69
C GLU A 165 6.89 7.37 16.61
N TYR A 166 7.89 6.72 16.05
CA TYR A 166 8.85 5.92 16.79
C TYR A 166 10.21 6.62 16.78
N SER A 167 10.71 6.96 17.97
CA SER A 167 12.10 7.38 18.16
C SER A 167 12.84 6.28 18.88
N GLY A 168 13.48 5.39 18.11
CA GLY A 168 14.07 4.16 18.65
C GLY A 168 13.00 3.21 19.20
N ALA A 169 13.11 2.83 20.48
CA ALA A 169 12.12 1.99 21.17
C ALA A 169 10.97 2.78 21.81
N VAL A 170 11.02 4.11 21.76
CA VAL A 170 10.03 4.99 22.39
C VAL A 170 8.96 5.35 21.36
N ARG A 171 7.71 5.11 21.71
CA ARG A 171 6.52 5.53 20.93
C ARG A 171 6.00 6.84 21.47
N SER A 172 5.76 7.80 20.58
CA SER A 172 5.01 9.03 20.86
C SER A 172 3.77 9.09 19.97
N ASP A 173 2.61 9.29 20.57
CA ASP A 173 1.35 9.51 19.86
C ASP A 173 1.05 11.02 19.88
N THR A 174 0.93 11.63 18.70
CA THR A 174 0.50 13.01 18.46
C THR A 174 -0.79 13.03 17.67
#